data_bfeafc6e10009169b93aef2491fb30db
#
_entry.id   bfeafc6e10009169b93aef2491fb30db
#
_cell.length_a   1.000
_cell.length_b   1.000
_cell.length_c   1.000
_cell.angle_alpha   90.00
_cell.angle_beta   90.00
_cell.angle_gamma   90.00
#
_symmetry.space_group_name_H-M   'P 1'
#
loop_
_entity.id
_entity.type
_entity.pdbx_description
1 polymer ?
#
loop_
_entity_poly.entity_id
_entity_poly.type
_entity_poly.pdbx_seq_one_letter_code
_entity_poly.pdbx_strand_id
1 'polypeptide(L)'
;IHPNAEGAGILAKTVYGGITGNYGGLQLSGLYTDDMVLQRNVPLDIHGIANTGDQVTVSIAGQKASAVANNRGEWSVVLQPLPVGTDYTLTIQAGKQKKEFRHVAVGEVWLCSGQSNMAFRLNQAATGKKDIAQADDPDFRLFDMKGRWETYDVAWPASCLDSLDHLQYFQPTTW
;
A
#
# COMPACT_ATOMS: atom_id res chain seq x y z
N ILE A 1 12.85 19.74 -19.32
CA ILE A 1 13.10 18.41 -18.71
C ILE A 1 12.38 17.41 -19.61
N HIS A 2 13.11 16.50 -20.23
CA HIS A 2 12.53 15.42 -21.02
C HIS A 2 12.42 14.16 -20.15
N PRO A 3 11.33 13.39 -20.25
CA PRO A 3 11.23 12.14 -19.52
C PRO A 3 12.34 11.18 -19.99
N ASN A 4 12.92 10.43 -19.08
CA ASN A 4 13.79 9.30 -19.44
C ASN A 4 12.95 8.16 -20.08
N ALA A 5 13.59 7.08 -20.52
CA ALA A 5 12.91 5.97 -21.19
C ALA A 5 11.76 5.39 -20.36
N GLU A 6 11.93 5.33 -19.05
CA GLU A 6 10.92 4.83 -18.10
C GLU A 6 9.74 5.81 -17.97
N GLY A 7 10.02 7.10 -17.75
CA GLY A 7 8.98 8.12 -17.73
C GLY A 7 8.21 8.21 -19.06
N ALA A 8 8.88 8.01 -20.19
CA ALA A 8 8.23 7.89 -21.49
C ALA A 8 7.33 6.65 -21.56
N GLY A 9 7.76 5.52 -20.97
CA GLY A 9 6.95 4.30 -20.87
C GLY A 9 5.69 4.49 -20.03
N ILE A 10 5.81 5.18 -18.89
CA ILE A 10 4.66 5.52 -18.03
C ILE A 10 3.66 6.40 -18.78
N LEU A 11 4.13 7.46 -19.44
CA LEU A 11 3.29 8.34 -20.23
C LEU A 11 2.57 7.58 -21.36
N ALA A 12 3.30 6.71 -22.08
CA ALA A 12 2.70 5.90 -23.14
C ALA A 12 1.61 4.97 -22.63
N LYS A 13 1.82 4.30 -21.49
CA LYS A 13 0.81 3.45 -20.84
C LYS A 13 -0.42 4.26 -20.41
N THR A 14 -0.21 5.44 -19.81
CA THR A 14 -1.32 6.32 -19.37
C THR A 14 -2.14 6.79 -20.56
N VAL A 15 -1.50 7.24 -21.64
CA VAL A 15 -2.19 7.68 -22.86
C VAL A 15 -2.92 6.50 -23.53
N TYR A 16 -2.28 5.35 -23.63
CA TYR A 16 -2.90 4.14 -24.18
C TYR A 16 -4.13 3.73 -23.37
N GLY A 17 -4.03 3.69 -22.04
CA GLY A 17 -5.15 3.39 -21.14
C GLY A 17 -6.29 4.39 -21.32
N GLY A 18 -5.99 5.69 -21.39
CA GLY A 18 -6.99 6.74 -21.57
C GLY A 18 -7.73 6.66 -22.92
N ILE A 19 -7.07 6.17 -23.98
CA ILE A 19 -7.69 6.00 -25.31
C ILE A 19 -8.48 4.70 -25.40
N THR A 20 -7.92 3.61 -24.88
CA THR A 20 -8.46 2.25 -25.09
C THR A 20 -9.29 1.73 -23.93
N GLY A 21 -9.24 2.36 -22.77
CA GLY A 21 -9.79 1.83 -21.52
C GLY A 21 -9.00 0.65 -20.94
N ASN A 22 -7.88 0.28 -21.57
CA ASN A 22 -7.05 -0.85 -21.11
C ASN A 22 -5.88 -0.35 -20.27
N TYR A 23 -5.99 -0.51 -18.97
CA TYR A 23 -4.96 -0.13 -17.99
C TYR A 23 -4.08 -1.32 -17.54
N GLY A 24 -4.21 -2.49 -18.20
CA GLY A 24 -3.47 -3.70 -17.85
C GLY A 24 -4.14 -4.58 -16.80
N GLY A 25 -5.42 -4.34 -16.53
CA GLY A 25 -6.22 -5.11 -15.57
C GLY A 25 -6.07 -4.63 -14.13
N LEU A 26 -6.29 -5.54 -13.17
CA LEU A 26 -6.33 -5.23 -11.75
C LEU A 26 -4.95 -4.87 -11.18
N GLN A 27 -4.79 -3.63 -10.79
CA GLN A 27 -3.58 -3.10 -10.16
C GLN A 27 -3.91 -2.47 -8.81
N LEU A 28 -3.04 -2.68 -7.85
CA LEU A 28 -3.15 -2.17 -6.49
C LEU A 28 -1.85 -1.47 -6.10
N SER A 29 -1.94 -0.53 -5.18
CA SER A 29 -0.79 0.09 -4.54
C SER A 29 0.07 -0.97 -3.83
N GLY A 30 1.37 -0.73 -3.71
CA GLY A 30 2.30 -1.56 -2.92
C GLY A 30 1.98 -1.63 -1.42
N LEU A 31 1.03 -0.83 -0.95
CA LEU A 31 0.51 -0.93 0.42
C LEU A 31 -0.37 -2.18 0.64
N TYR A 32 -0.93 -2.75 -0.44
CA TYR A 32 -1.71 -3.98 -0.34
C TYR A 32 -0.79 -5.18 -0.41
N THR A 33 -0.48 -5.74 0.75
CA THR A 33 0.37 -6.93 0.92
C THR A 33 -0.24 -7.86 1.96
N ASP A 34 0.26 -9.08 2.01
CA ASP A 34 0.07 -9.91 3.19
C ASP A 34 0.58 -9.15 4.43
N ASP A 35 0.04 -9.47 5.58
CA ASP A 35 0.38 -8.88 6.87
C ASP A 35 0.12 -7.35 7.00
N MET A 36 -0.52 -6.69 6.03
CA MET A 36 -0.88 -5.26 6.14
C MET A 36 -1.83 -4.99 7.31
N VAL A 37 -1.87 -3.72 7.74
CA VAL A 37 -2.79 -3.25 8.78
C VAL A 37 -3.78 -2.25 8.18
N LEU A 38 -5.07 -2.48 8.42
CA LEU A 38 -6.16 -1.56 8.11
C LEU A 38 -6.56 -0.77 9.35
N GLN A 39 -6.88 0.51 9.18
CA GLN A 39 -7.29 1.36 10.30
C GLN A 39 -8.63 0.89 10.86
N ARG A 40 -8.70 0.72 12.18
CA ARG A 40 -9.94 0.41 12.90
C ARG A 40 -10.88 1.59 13.01
N ASN A 41 -12.15 1.32 13.34
CA ASN A 41 -13.19 2.31 13.65
C ASN A 41 -13.51 3.31 12.52
N VAL A 42 -13.06 3.04 11.31
CA VAL A 42 -13.37 3.84 10.11
C VAL A 42 -13.87 2.93 9.00
N PRO A 43 -14.69 3.43 8.06
CA PRO A 43 -15.00 2.69 6.85
C PRO A 43 -13.73 2.31 6.09
N LEU A 44 -13.69 1.11 5.55
CA LEU A 44 -12.54 0.62 4.81
C LEU A 44 -12.68 1.02 3.35
N ASP A 45 -11.90 1.99 2.91
CA ASP A 45 -11.80 2.41 1.50
C ASP A 45 -10.71 1.60 0.80
N ILE A 46 -11.13 0.66 -0.02
CA ILE A 46 -10.26 -0.21 -0.82
C ILE A 46 -10.35 0.25 -2.27
N HIS A 47 -9.21 0.64 -2.84
CA HIS A 47 -9.18 1.25 -4.17
C HIS A 47 -7.98 0.79 -5.01
N GLY A 48 -8.05 1.06 -6.29
CA GLY A 48 -7.00 0.70 -7.24
C GLY A 48 -7.36 1.05 -8.67
N ILE A 49 -6.67 0.39 -9.58
CA ILE A 49 -6.87 0.53 -11.03
C ILE A 49 -7.34 -0.80 -11.62
N ALA A 50 -8.22 -0.73 -12.60
CA ALA A 50 -8.64 -1.85 -13.45
C ALA A 50 -8.93 -1.33 -14.85
N ASN A 51 -9.32 -2.16 -15.80
CA ASN A 51 -9.73 -1.64 -17.10
C ASN A 51 -11.08 -0.90 -16.98
N THR A 52 -11.28 0.10 -17.80
CA THR A 52 -12.55 0.86 -17.87
C THR A 52 -13.73 -0.10 -18.00
N GLY A 53 -14.71 0.06 -17.11
CA GLY A 53 -15.92 -0.77 -17.11
C GLY A 53 -15.76 -2.11 -16.40
N ASP A 54 -14.58 -2.51 -15.97
CA ASP A 54 -14.42 -3.72 -15.16
C ASP A 54 -15.16 -3.58 -13.83
N GLN A 55 -15.96 -4.59 -13.50
CA GLN A 55 -16.56 -4.70 -12.18
C GLN A 55 -15.52 -5.30 -11.22
N VAL A 56 -15.17 -4.52 -10.21
CA VAL A 56 -14.25 -4.94 -9.15
C VAL A 56 -15.05 -5.28 -7.90
N THR A 57 -14.81 -6.44 -7.34
CA THR A 57 -15.46 -6.93 -6.13
C THR A 57 -14.42 -7.08 -5.04
N VAL A 58 -14.71 -6.53 -3.87
CA VAL A 58 -13.89 -6.64 -2.66
C VAL A 58 -14.65 -7.42 -1.60
N SER A 59 -13.97 -8.33 -0.93
CA SER A 59 -14.54 -9.09 0.19
C SER A 59 -13.53 -9.27 1.32
N ILE A 60 -14.01 -9.10 2.56
CA ILE A 60 -13.27 -9.30 3.81
C ILE A 60 -14.25 -9.56 4.96
N ALA A 61 -13.96 -10.50 5.84
CA ALA A 61 -14.75 -10.77 7.05
C ALA A 61 -16.26 -10.95 6.77
N GLY A 62 -16.62 -11.63 5.69
CA GLY A 62 -18.03 -11.84 5.30
C GLY A 62 -18.71 -10.65 4.63
N GLN A 63 -18.10 -9.47 4.64
CA GLN A 63 -18.57 -8.33 3.86
C GLN A 63 -18.15 -8.47 2.40
N LYS A 64 -19.00 -7.99 1.50
CA LYS A 64 -18.74 -7.98 0.07
C LYS A 64 -19.39 -6.76 -0.57
N ALA A 65 -18.61 -6.01 -1.36
CA ALA A 65 -19.13 -4.89 -2.14
C ALA A 65 -18.39 -4.81 -3.48
N SER A 66 -18.96 -4.06 -4.42
CA SER A 66 -18.41 -3.95 -5.78
C SER A 66 -18.51 -2.52 -6.29
N ALA A 67 -17.57 -2.14 -7.14
CA ALA A 67 -17.58 -0.90 -7.90
C ALA A 67 -17.20 -1.17 -9.36
N VAL A 68 -17.53 -0.24 -10.23
CA VAL A 68 -17.13 -0.29 -11.64
C VAL A 68 -16.01 0.71 -11.86
N ALA A 69 -14.93 0.27 -12.49
CA ALA A 69 -13.81 1.13 -12.83
C ALA A 69 -14.26 2.23 -13.82
N ASN A 70 -13.93 3.47 -13.50
CA ASN A 70 -14.29 4.64 -14.32
C ASN A 70 -13.45 4.70 -15.61
N ASN A 71 -13.63 5.77 -16.40
CA ASN A 71 -12.89 5.98 -17.65
C ASN A 71 -11.39 6.25 -17.48
N ARG A 72 -10.91 6.44 -16.23
CA ARG A 72 -9.48 6.50 -15.87
C ARG A 72 -8.97 5.18 -15.31
N GLY A 73 -9.82 4.15 -15.31
CA GLY A 73 -9.52 2.87 -14.69
C GLY A 73 -9.60 2.87 -13.16
N GLU A 74 -9.92 3.99 -12.52
CA GLU A 74 -9.99 4.12 -11.07
C GLU A 74 -11.26 3.46 -10.53
N TRP A 75 -11.12 2.74 -9.43
CA TRP A 75 -12.24 2.17 -8.68
C TRP A 75 -12.00 2.31 -7.19
N SER A 76 -13.07 2.43 -6.43
CA SER A 76 -13.07 2.43 -4.97
C SER A 76 -14.29 1.68 -4.45
N VAL A 77 -14.08 0.87 -3.42
CA VAL A 77 -15.10 0.12 -2.70
C VAL A 77 -14.99 0.45 -1.22
N VAL A 78 -16.06 0.93 -0.63
CA VAL A 78 -16.13 1.24 0.80
C VAL A 78 -16.88 0.12 1.53
N LEU A 79 -16.24 -0.46 2.52
CA LEU A 79 -16.81 -1.48 3.41
C LEU A 79 -17.01 -0.91 4.81
N GLN A 80 -17.87 -1.55 5.60
CA GLN A 80 -18.09 -1.13 6.99
C GLN A 80 -16.84 -1.38 7.84
N PRO A 81 -16.66 -0.61 8.92
CA PRO A 81 -15.59 -0.84 9.89
C PRO A 81 -15.57 -2.29 10.36
N LEU A 82 -14.37 -2.82 10.54
CA LEU A 82 -14.17 -4.15 11.12
C LEU A 82 -13.71 -4.04 12.58
N PRO A 83 -14.03 -5.04 13.42
CA PRO A 83 -13.45 -5.15 14.75
C PRO A 83 -11.93 -5.38 14.65
N VAL A 84 -11.22 -5.05 15.72
CA VAL A 84 -9.80 -5.34 15.87
C VAL A 84 -9.56 -6.85 15.73
N GLY A 85 -8.53 -7.21 15.01
CA GLY A 85 -8.13 -8.60 14.76
C GLY A 85 -6.91 -8.68 13.87
N THR A 86 -6.28 -9.84 13.80
CA THR A 86 -4.96 -10.02 13.16
C THR A 86 -4.93 -11.07 12.05
N ASP A 87 -6.06 -11.70 11.72
CA ASP A 87 -6.10 -12.82 10.76
C ASP A 87 -7.28 -12.70 9.79
N TYR A 88 -7.44 -11.52 9.18
CA TYR A 88 -8.40 -11.35 8.10
C TYR A 88 -7.79 -11.74 6.75
N THR A 89 -8.63 -12.17 5.83
CA THR A 89 -8.27 -12.35 4.42
C THR A 89 -9.04 -11.34 3.58
N LEU A 90 -8.31 -10.46 2.88
CA LEU A 90 -8.86 -9.53 1.91
C LEU A 90 -8.77 -10.14 0.52
N THR A 91 -9.88 -10.22 -0.18
CA THR A 91 -9.94 -10.69 -1.57
C THR A 91 -10.44 -9.58 -2.47
N ILE A 92 -9.76 -9.34 -3.57
CA ILE A 92 -10.12 -8.37 -4.61
C ILE A 92 -10.15 -9.08 -5.96
N GLN A 93 -11.25 -8.95 -6.68
CA GLN A 93 -11.44 -9.64 -7.96
C GLN A 93 -11.99 -8.67 -9.02
N ALA A 94 -11.37 -8.70 -10.21
CA ALA A 94 -11.84 -8.02 -11.42
C ALA A 94 -11.82 -9.02 -12.57
N GLY A 95 -12.99 -9.41 -13.07
CA GLY A 95 -13.11 -10.44 -14.10
C GLY A 95 -12.44 -11.76 -13.68
N LYS A 96 -11.42 -12.18 -14.46
CA LYS A 96 -10.65 -13.39 -14.17
C LYS A 96 -9.46 -13.17 -13.22
N GLN A 97 -9.12 -11.92 -12.94
CA GLN A 97 -8.01 -11.58 -12.06
C GLN A 97 -8.49 -11.56 -10.61
N LYS A 98 -7.79 -12.27 -9.75
CA LYS A 98 -8.03 -12.32 -8.31
C LYS A 98 -6.73 -12.05 -7.58
N LYS A 99 -6.79 -11.19 -6.57
CA LYS A 99 -5.72 -10.98 -5.59
C LYS A 99 -6.27 -11.31 -4.21
N GLU A 100 -5.46 -11.95 -3.40
CA GLU A 100 -5.80 -12.36 -2.05
C GLU A 100 -4.65 -11.99 -1.13
N PHE A 101 -4.97 -11.30 -0.04
CA PHE A 101 -4.02 -10.88 0.99
C PHE A 101 -4.41 -11.53 2.30
N ARG A 102 -3.46 -12.18 2.94
CA ARG A 102 -3.65 -12.97 4.15
C ARG A 102 -3.06 -12.29 5.36
N HIS A 103 -3.48 -12.75 6.54
CA HIS A 103 -3.02 -12.21 7.82
C HIS A 103 -3.19 -10.69 7.93
N VAL A 104 -4.21 -10.15 7.26
CA VAL A 104 -4.53 -8.73 7.33
C VAL A 104 -5.01 -8.41 8.73
N ALA A 105 -4.40 -7.40 9.35
CA ALA A 105 -4.81 -6.92 10.65
C ALA A 105 -5.74 -5.71 10.53
N VAL A 106 -6.57 -5.52 11.55
CA VAL A 106 -7.35 -4.29 11.78
C VAL A 106 -6.94 -3.74 13.14
N GLY A 107 -6.33 -2.57 13.15
CA GLY A 107 -5.76 -1.96 14.35
C GLY A 107 -5.50 -0.48 14.19
N GLU A 108 -4.60 0.07 14.98
CA GLU A 108 -4.14 1.45 14.83
C GLU A 108 -3.07 1.55 13.74
N VAL A 109 -3.22 2.53 12.86
CA VAL A 109 -2.23 2.83 11.82
C VAL A 109 -1.61 4.19 12.10
N TRP A 110 -0.29 4.22 12.26
CA TRP A 110 0.46 5.43 12.54
C TRP A 110 1.35 5.80 11.35
N LEU A 111 1.21 7.01 10.84
CA LEU A 111 2.14 7.57 9.88
C LEU A 111 3.29 8.26 10.62
N CYS A 112 4.46 7.63 10.60
CA CYS A 112 5.68 8.17 11.21
C CYS A 112 6.49 8.90 10.13
N SER A 113 6.50 10.23 10.17
CA SER A 113 7.21 11.07 9.22
C SER A 113 7.97 12.17 9.95
N GLY A 114 9.10 12.61 9.41
CA GLY A 114 9.91 13.67 10.00
C GLY A 114 11.36 13.63 9.53
N GLN A 115 12.24 14.10 10.36
CA GLN A 115 13.67 14.18 10.10
C GLN A 115 14.46 13.19 11.00
N SER A 116 15.63 13.63 11.47
CA SER A 116 16.59 12.84 12.25
C SER A 116 15.99 12.14 13.46
N ASN A 117 15.02 12.76 14.17
CA ASN A 117 14.38 12.13 15.31
C ASN A 117 13.49 10.95 14.92
N MET A 118 12.89 10.98 13.73
CA MET A 118 12.13 9.83 13.19
C MET A 118 13.05 8.73 12.66
N ALA A 119 14.25 9.10 12.20
CA ALA A 119 15.28 8.14 11.79
C ALA A 119 16.10 7.59 12.98
N PHE A 120 15.88 8.08 14.20
CA PHE A 120 16.59 7.67 15.40
C PHE A 120 16.19 6.25 15.81
N ARG A 121 17.14 5.36 15.73
CA ARG A 121 16.89 3.94 15.97
C ARG A 121 16.83 3.62 17.46
N LEU A 122 16.00 2.66 17.84
CA LEU A 122 15.85 2.23 19.23
C LEU A 122 17.20 1.82 19.88
N ASN A 123 18.09 1.17 19.13
CA ASN A 123 19.42 0.80 19.64
C ASN A 123 20.34 1.99 19.98
N GLN A 124 20.01 3.19 19.55
CA GLN A 124 20.70 4.44 19.85
C GLN A 124 20.12 5.16 21.07
N ALA A 125 18.94 4.73 21.56
CA ALA A 125 18.32 5.28 22.74
C ALA A 125 19.06 4.82 24.02
N ALA A 126 18.99 5.61 25.08
CA ALA A 126 19.66 5.33 26.35
C ALA A 126 19.26 3.98 26.96
N THR A 127 18.01 3.58 26.80
CA THR A 127 17.46 2.30 27.27
C THR A 127 17.37 1.24 26.16
N GLY A 128 17.79 1.57 24.96
CA GLY A 128 17.50 0.81 23.74
C GLY A 128 17.90 -0.68 23.81
N LYS A 129 19.06 -1.01 24.38
CA LYS A 129 19.48 -2.42 24.51
C LYS A 129 18.53 -3.23 25.40
N LYS A 130 18.04 -2.63 26.49
CA LYS A 130 17.09 -3.27 27.39
C LYS A 130 15.73 -3.42 26.72
N ASP A 131 15.28 -2.37 26.06
CA ASP A 131 13.97 -2.33 25.42
C ASP A 131 13.90 -3.32 24.25
N ILE A 132 14.95 -3.42 23.43
CA ILE A 132 15.05 -4.41 22.35
C ILE A 132 14.99 -5.85 22.89
N ALA A 133 15.66 -6.14 24.00
CA ALA A 133 15.64 -7.47 24.59
C ALA A 133 14.26 -7.90 25.13
N GLN A 134 13.35 -6.96 25.33
CA GLN A 134 11.98 -7.19 25.84
C GLN A 134 10.90 -6.98 24.78
N ALA A 135 11.28 -6.45 23.62
CA ALA A 135 10.35 -6.14 22.53
C ALA A 135 10.13 -7.40 21.70
N ASP A 136 9.01 -8.07 21.94
CA ASP A 136 8.50 -9.17 21.13
C ASP A 136 6.97 -9.00 21.03
N ASP A 137 6.53 -8.29 20.00
CA ASP A 137 5.12 -8.02 19.75
C ASP A 137 4.77 -8.42 18.31
N PRO A 138 4.24 -9.63 18.09
CA PRO A 138 3.88 -10.12 16.76
C PRO A 138 2.72 -9.35 16.12
N ASP A 139 1.96 -8.58 16.90
CA ASP A 139 0.86 -7.76 16.40
C ASP A 139 1.31 -6.37 15.97
N PHE A 140 2.53 -5.97 16.33
CA PHE A 140 3.14 -4.73 15.87
C PHE A 140 3.81 -4.94 14.50
N ARG A 141 3.36 -4.20 13.48
CA ARG A 141 3.80 -4.37 12.09
C ARG A 141 4.36 -3.07 11.55
N LEU A 142 5.51 -3.16 10.89
CA LEU A 142 6.18 -2.02 10.28
C LEU A 142 6.07 -2.08 8.77
N PHE A 143 5.79 -0.91 8.18
CA PHE A 143 5.90 -0.68 6.75
C PHE A 143 6.95 0.41 6.54
N ASP A 144 8.09 0.03 5.96
CA ASP A 144 9.20 0.96 5.72
C ASP A 144 9.23 1.37 4.25
N MET A 145 9.00 2.67 4.00
CA MET A 145 9.25 3.26 2.69
C MET A 145 10.74 3.55 2.56
N LYS A 146 11.48 2.70 1.87
CA LYS A 146 12.88 2.97 1.52
C LYS A 146 12.96 4.05 0.46
N GLY A 147 12.80 5.31 0.89
CA GLY A 147 13.13 6.47 0.09
C GLY A 147 14.58 6.89 0.31
N ARG A 148 15.28 7.30 -0.73
CA ARG A 148 16.51 8.07 -0.58
C ARG A 148 16.14 9.51 -0.27
N TRP A 149 16.72 10.05 0.80
CA TRP A 149 16.80 11.49 0.98
C TRP A 149 17.79 12.03 -0.04
N GLU A 150 17.30 12.84 -0.96
CA GLU A 150 18.17 13.59 -1.86
C GLU A 150 18.12 15.07 -1.48
N THR A 151 19.25 15.75 -1.65
CA THR A 151 19.42 17.15 -1.31
C THR A 151 18.54 18.03 -2.17
N TYR A 152 18.09 19.14 -1.61
CA TYR A 152 17.08 20.07 -2.16
C TYR A 152 17.39 20.64 -3.55
N ASP A 153 18.60 20.46 -4.06
CA ASP A 153 19.04 21.02 -5.32
C ASP A 153 18.84 20.10 -6.53
N VAL A 154 18.28 18.91 -6.30
CA VAL A 154 18.05 17.96 -7.37
C VAL A 154 16.55 17.83 -7.57
N ALA A 155 16.11 18.12 -8.79
CA ALA A 155 14.77 17.73 -9.22
C ALA A 155 14.55 16.27 -8.81
N TRP A 156 13.45 15.97 -8.13
CA TRP A 156 13.10 14.62 -7.68
C TRP A 156 13.47 13.62 -8.76
N PRO A 157 14.46 12.77 -8.55
CA PRO A 157 14.83 11.83 -9.59
C PRO A 157 13.68 10.85 -9.82
N ALA A 158 13.60 10.35 -11.03
CA ALA A 158 12.63 9.33 -11.40
C ALA A 158 12.70 8.12 -10.45
N SER A 159 13.87 7.85 -9.86
CA SER A 159 14.07 6.85 -8.81
C SER A 159 13.23 7.08 -7.53
N CYS A 160 12.77 8.30 -7.25
CA CYS A 160 11.81 8.54 -6.17
C CYS A 160 10.37 8.13 -6.55
N LEU A 161 10.07 8.05 -7.83
CA LEU A 161 8.82 7.53 -8.35
C LEU A 161 8.87 6.01 -8.54
N ASP A 162 10.07 5.44 -8.66
CA ASP A 162 10.32 3.99 -8.61
C ASP A 162 10.21 3.41 -7.19
N SER A 163 10.00 4.27 -6.22
CA SER A 163 9.96 3.87 -4.81
C SER A 163 8.83 2.91 -4.44
N LEU A 164 7.86 2.69 -5.32
CA LEU A 164 6.87 1.63 -5.12
C LEU A 164 7.51 0.22 -5.14
N ASP A 165 8.60 0.04 -5.87
CA ASP A 165 9.37 -1.21 -5.88
C ASP A 165 10.27 -1.37 -4.64
N HIS A 166 10.45 -0.28 -3.88
CA HIS A 166 11.26 -0.25 -2.67
C HIS A 166 10.43 -0.30 -1.38
N LEU A 167 9.11 -0.40 -1.48
CA LEU A 167 8.26 -0.60 -0.31
C LEU A 167 8.53 -1.96 0.30
N GLN A 168 8.93 -1.97 1.55
CA GLN A 168 9.02 -3.22 2.31
C GLN A 168 7.61 -3.63 2.74
N TYR A 169 7.37 -4.93 2.65
CA TYR A 169 6.10 -5.50 3.04
C TYR A 169 5.87 -5.36 4.55
N PHE A 170 4.61 -5.28 4.93
CA PHE A 170 4.24 -5.42 6.34
C PHE A 170 4.72 -6.77 6.84
N GLN A 171 5.46 -6.74 7.93
CA GLN A 171 5.91 -7.94 8.61
C GLN A 171 5.70 -7.78 10.10
N PRO A 172 5.31 -8.84 10.82
CA PRO A 172 5.42 -8.87 12.26
C PRO A 172 6.88 -8.60 12.63
N THR A 173 7.14 -7.69 13.53
CA THR A 173 8.50 -7.39 13.93
C THR A 173 8.81 -8.01 15.28
N THR A 174 9.90 -8.76 15.29
CA THR A 174 10.73 -8.92 16.49
C THR A 174 11.79 -7.83 16.42
N TRP A 175 11.92 -7.04 17.46
CA TRP A 175 12.88 -5.95 17.60
C TRP A 175 14.33 -6.45 17.75
#